data_352c8460a3e582c85b36e621c3046a91
#
_entry.id   352c8460a3e582c85b36e621c3046a91
#
_cell.length_a   1.000
_cell.length_b   1.000
_cell.length_c   1.000
_cell.angle_alpha   90.00
_cell.angle_beta   90.00
_cell.angle_gamma   90.00
#
_symmetry.space_group_name_H-M   'P 1'
#
loop_
_entity.id
_entity.type
_entity.pdbx_description
1 polymer ?
#
loop_
_entity_poly.entity_id
_entity_poly.type
_entity_poly.pdbx_seq_one_letter_code
_entity_poly.pdbx_strand_id
1 'polypeptide(L)'
;MQIHVARPPNQLGVFSQEEVAAGLQAGRFLPTDQGWREGMSAWTPLSQWAEFSPLGIPSAPAEFAQAASAQPMPAWERGSSIENFFSTIKDVALNPVQTFDNLPAEGGLGRPLLYNYLTTFPALLLLAALYALILAVMGDGVLQGIRDDSTVPRFLKDLSVGGLMGLMFGFVFCLALFAPLALFVSSAFTYFLLLPWSPRGGYAGSFRANAYVNGAFFPLTCIPCLNYVAAPWQMVVNVIALSRVHQIAWWKVLISVVVIPCCLCCGVYAAVLLPLLTKMR
;
A
#
# COMPACT_ATOMS: atom_id res chain seq x y z
N MET A 1 -15.10 19.62 -40.77
CA MET A 1 -15.37 19.10 -39.41
C MET A 1 -14.11 19.26 -38.59
N GLN A 2 -14.17 19.86 -37.38
CA GLN A 2 -12.97 20.14 -36.57
C GLN A 2 -12.83 19.06 -35.49
N ILE A 3 -11.61 18.59 -35.31
CA ILE A 3 -11.24 17.57 -34.35
C ILE A 3 -10.17 18.16 -33.46
N HIS A 4 -10.44 18.19 -32.15
CA HIS A 4 -9.46 18.52 -31.12
C HIS A 4 -8.60 17.29 -30.88
N VAL A 5 -7.27 17.44 -30.97
CA VAL A 5 -6.32 16.34 -30.69
C VAL A 5 -5.46 16.69 -29.51
N ALA A 6 -5.33 15.75 -28.57
CA ALA A 6 -4.52 15.88 -27.35
C ALA A 6 -3.66 14.64 -27.11
N ARG A 7 -2.45 14.88 -26.61
CA ARG A 7 -1.56 13.86 -26.04
C ARG A 7 -1.30 14.27 -24.59
N PRO A 8 -2.00 13.68 -23.63
CA PRO A 8 -1.88 14.11 -22.24
C PRO A 8 -0.41 14.16 -21.77
N PRO A 9 0.00 15.24 -21.07
CA PRO A 9 -0.83 16.34 -20.58
C PRO A 9 -1.05 17.50 -21.58
N ASN A 10 -0.56 17.40 -22.85
CA ASN A 10 -0.52 18.50 -23.81
C ASN A 10 -1.67 18.41 -24.81
N GLN A 11 -2.30 19.56 -25.11
CA GLN A 11 -3.21 19.71 -26.23
C GLN A 11 -2.41 20.01 -27.51
N LEU A 12 -2.60 19.20 -28.57
CA LEU A 12 -1.84 19.34 -29.81
C LEU A 12 -2.48 20.37 -30.78
N GLY A 13 -3.77 20.63 -30.62
CA GLY A 13 -4.51 21.62 -31.38
C GLY A 13 -5.83 21.12 -31.96
N VAL A 14 -6.38 21.92 -32.89
CA VAL A 14 -7.63 21.62 -33.60
C VAL A 14 -7.29 21.43 -35.07
N PHE A 15 -7.72 20.33 -35.67
CA PHE A 15 -7.37 19.91 -37.02
C PHE A 15 -8.62 19.46 -37.77
N SER A 16 -8.58 19.53 -39.12
CA SER A 16 -9.59 18.89 -39.95
C SER A 16 -9.44 17.37 -39.95
N GLN A 17 -10.49 16.65 -40.34
CA GLN A 17 -10.43 15.17 -40.44
C GLN A 17 -9.33 14.70 -41.40
N GLU A 18 -9.11 15.43 -42.49
CA GLU A 18 -8.08 15.14 -43.48
C GLU A 18 -6.67 15.36 -42.92
N GLU A 19 -6.47 16.43 -42.16
CA GLU A 19 -5.18 16.70 -41.48
C GLU A 19 -4.86 15.66 -40.41
N VAL A 20 -5.86 15.19 -39.67
CA VAL A 20 -5.66 14.10 -38.68
C VAL A 20 -5.30 12.79 -39.39
N ALA A 21 -5.98 12.47 -40.52
CA ALA A 21 -5.68 11.28 -41.30
C ALA A 21 -4.26 11.32 -41.91
N ALA A 22 -3.88 12.44 -42.50
CA ALA A 22 -2.53 12.65 -43.02
C ALA A 22 -1.47 12.63 -41.91
N GLY A 23 -1.78 13.22 -40.76
CA GLY A 23 -0.91 13.27 -39.61
C GLY A 23 -0.68 11.87 -38.97
N LEU A 24 -1.69 11.01 -38.98
CA LEU A 24 -1.57 9.60 -38.55
C LEU A 24 -0.66 8.81 -39.50
N GLN A 25 -0.82 8.99 -40.82
CA GLN A 25 0.03 8.34 -41.83
C GLN A 25 1.50 8.81 -41.75
N ALA A 26 1.70 10.10 -41.49
CA ALA A 26 3.02 10.72 -41.38
C ALA A 26 3.69 10.50 -40.01
N GLY A 27 3.02 9.82 -39.06
CA GLY A 27 3.52 9.62 -37.70
C GLY A 27 3.54 10.87 -36.81
N ARG A 28 2.91 11.98 -37.27
CA ARG A 28 2.74 13.21 -36.49
C ARG A 28 1.79 12.99 -35.29
N PHE A 29 0.70 12.27 -35.53
CA PHE A 29 -0.25 11.85 -34.54
C PHE A 29 -0.09 10.34 -34.28
N LEU A 30 -0.25 9.94 -33.06
CA LEU A 30 -0.22 8.52 -32.66
C LEU A 30 -1.64 7.98 -32.64
N PRO A 31 -1.85 6.68 -32.94
CA PRO A 31 -3.16 6.03 -32.79
C PRO A 31 -3.73 6.14 -31.38
N THR A 32 -2.86 6.34 -30.39
CA THR A 32 -3.20 6.49 -28.97
C THR A 32 -3.53 7.93 -28.56
N ASP A 33 -3.28 8.92 -29.43
CA ASP A 33 -3.66 10.31 -29.14
C ASP A 33 -5.19 10.43 -29.02
N GLN A 34 -5.63 11.28 -28.10
CA GLN A 34 -7.04 11.47 -27.81
C GLN A 34 -7.64 12.46 -28.81
N GLY A 35 -8.77 12.11 -29.41
CA GLY A 35 -9.55 12.96 -30.28
C GLY A 35 -10.91 13.29 -29.64
N TRP A 36 -11.38 14.52 -29.88
CA TRP A 36 -12.71 14.95 -29.51
C TRP A 36 -13.29 15.86 -30.60
N ARG A 37 -14.56 15.69 -30.89
CA ARG A 37 -15.32 16.57 -31.77
C ARG A 37 -16.67 16.94 -31.16
N GLU A 38 -17.26 18.00 -31.65
CA GLU A 38 -18.58 18.44 -31.20
C GLU A 38 -19.64 17.33 -31.35
N GLY A 39 -20.36 17.06 -30.26
CA GLY A 39 -21.33 15.98 -30.14
C GLY A 39 -20.80 14.71 -29.46
N MET A 40 -19.52 14.60 -29.14
CA MET A 40 -18.98 13.48 -28.38
C MET A 40 -19.03 13.74 -26.85
N SER A 41 -19.45 12.74 -26.10
CA SER A 41 -19.55 12.81 -24.64
C SER A 41 -18.19 12.72 -23.92
N ALA A 42 -17.16 12.17 -24.58
CA ALA A 42 -15.83 11.96 -24.01
C ALA A 42 -14.75 11.97 -25.10
N TRP A 43 -13.52 12.21 -24.68
CA TRP A 43 -12.32 12.04 -25.50
C TRP A 43 -12.09 10.55 -25.77
N THR A 44 -11.79 10.18 -27.01
CA THR A 44 -11.52 8.81 -27.43
C THR A 44 -10.24 8.71 -28.25
N PRO A 45 -9.47 7.61 -28.13
CA PRO A 45 -8.28 7.39 -28.95
C PRO A 45 -8.59 7.44 -30.44
N LEU A 46 -7.72 8.07 -31.23
CA LEU A 46 -7.90 8.18 -32.70
C LEU A 46 -7.99 6.79 -33.37
N SER A 47 -7.39 5.76 -32.81
CA SER A 47 -7.50 4.38 -33.28
C SER A 47 -8.90 3.77 -33.20
N GLN A 48 -9.80 4.35 -32.39
CA GLN A 48 -11.18 3.89 -32.23
C GLN A 48 -12.17 4.60 -33.13
N TRP A 49 -11.69 5.57 -33.93
CA TRP A 49 -12.54 6.32 -34.87
C TRP A 49 -12.71 5.54 -36.17
N ALA A 50 -13.96 5.23 -36.51
CA ALA A 50 -14.28 4.45 -37.71
C ALA A 50 -13.74 5.07 -39.00
N GLU A 51 -13.62 6.41 -39.02
CA GLU A 51 -13.11 7.17 -40.15
C GLU A 51 -11.62 6.96 -40.44
N PHE A 52 -10.84 6.55 -39.41
CA PHE A 52 -9.39 6.29 -39.52
C PHE A 52 -9.04 4.79 -39.59
N SER A 53 -10.02 3.90 -39.40
CA SER A 53 -9.85 2.45 -39.50
C SER A 53 -9.41 1.94 -40.89
N PRO A 54 -9.87 2.52 -42.03
CA PRO A 54 -9.45 2.07 -43.35
C PRO A 54 -8.00 2.43 -43.74
N LEU A 55 -7.31 3.24 -42.93
CA LEU A 55 -5.94 3.68 -43.22
C LEU A 55 -4.88 2.62 -42.87
N GLY A 56 -5.28 1.37 -42.60
CA GLY A 56 -4.33 0.29 -42.27
C GLY A 56 -3.52 0.54 -41.00
N ILE A 57 -3.99 1.47 -40.17
CA ILE A 57 -3.38 1.68 -38.84
C ILE A 57 -3.65 0.44 -38.04
N PRO A 58 -2.63 -0.29 -37.58
CA PRO A 58 -2.85 -1.45 -36.73
C PRO A 58 -3.67 -1.01 -35.52
N SER A 59 -4.89 -1.48 -35.39
CA SER A 59 -5.58 -1.40 -34.11
C SER A 59 -4.65 -2.08 -33.12
N ALA A 60 -4.14 -1.33 -32.14
CA ALA A 60 -3.34 -1.94 -31.08
C ALA A 60 -4.10 -3.16 -30.58
N PRO A 61 -3.46 -4.34 -30.46
CA PRO A 61 -4.12 -5.50 -29.90
C PRO A 61 -4.87 -5.08 -28.65
N ALA A 62 -6.08 -5.61 -28.44
CA ALA A 62 -6.93 -5.24 -27.30
C ALA A 62 -6.19 -5.32 -25.96
N GLU A 63 -5.15 -6.16 -25.91
CA GLU A 63 -4.21 -6.30 -24.82
C GLU A 63 -3.36 -5.02 -24.57
N PHE A 64 -2.92 -4.32 -25.63
CA PHE A 64 -2.21 -3.04 -25.51
C PHE A 64 -3.16 -1.87 -25.21
N ALA A 65 -4.38 -1.91 -25.72
CA ALA A 65 -5.40 -0.90 -25.41
C ALA A 65 -5.86 -1.02 -23.93
N GLN A 66 -5.98 -2.24 -23.42
CA GLN A 66 -6.22 -2.49 -21.98
C GLN A 66 -5.02 -2.12 -21.10
N ALA A 67 -3.79 -2.35 -21.57
CA ALA A 67 -2.58 -1.94 -20.86
C ALA A 67 -2.41 -0.41 -20.83
N ALA A 68 -2.77 0.29 -21.91
CA ALA A 68 -2.71 1.76 -21.99
C ALA A 68 -3.85 2.46 -21.21
N SER A 69 -4.99 1.79 -20.98
CA SER A 69 -6.09 2.28 -20.16
C SER A 69 -5.99 1.88 -18.67
N ALA A 70 -5.06 1.00 -18.34
CA ALA A 70 -4.78 0.64 -16.96
C ALA A 70 -4.01 1.76 -16.28
N GLN A 71 -4.74 2.75 -15.74
CA GLN A 71 -4.14 3.73 -14.85
C GLN A 71 -3.35 3.01 -13.75
N PRO A 72 -2.10 3.46 -13.46
CA PRO A 72 -1.29 2.83 -12.43
C PRO A 72 -1.95 2.99 -11.07
N MET A 73 -2.55 1.91 -10.60
CA MET A 73 -3.18 1.75 -9.28
C MET A 73 -2.95 0.31 -8.82
N PRO A 74 -3.06 0.01 -7.51
CA PRO A 74 -2.95 -1.36 -7.04
C PRO A 74 -3.89 -2.29 -7.83
N ALA A 75 -3.35 -3.39 -8.36
CA ALA A 75 -4.11 -4.31 -9.23
C ALA A 75 -5.37 -4.86 -8.55
N TRP A 76 -5.36 -5.00 -7.23
CA TRP A 76 -6.50 -5.42 -6.41
C TRP A 76 -7.72 -4.50 -6.53
N GLU A 77 -7.53 -3.22 -6.81
CA GLU A 77 -8.63 -2.27 -7.05
C GLU A 77 -9.41 -2.59 -8.34
N ARG A 78 -8.76 -3.22 -9.31
CA ARG A 78 -9.39 -3.63 -10.58
C ARG A 78 -10.22 -4.91 -10.43
N GLY A 79 -9.86 -5.79 -9.49
CA GLY A 79 -10.58 -7.04 -9.23
C GLY A 79 -9.89 -7.89 -8.17
N SER A 80 -10.69 -8.63 -7.39
CA SER A 80 -10.19 -9.49 -6.30
C SER A 80 -9.82 -10.88 -6.82
N SER A 81 -8.86 -10.96 -7.75
CA SER A 81 -8.29 -12.21 -8.25
C SER A 81 -6.95 -12.54 -7.57
N ILE A 82 -6.56 -13.80 -7.58
CA ILE A 82 -5.26 -14.25 -7.05
C ILE A 82 -4.10 -13.56 -7.79
N GLU A 83 -4.21 -13.41 -9.10
CA GLU A 83 -3.22 -12.70 -9.90
C GLU A 83 -3.08 -11.24 -9.47
N ASN A 84 -4.19 -10.52 -9.32
CA ASN A 84 -4.19 -9.14 -8.86
C ASN A 84 -3.68 -9.00 -7.42
N PHE A 85 -3.90 -10.02 -6.58
CA PHE A 85 -3.37 -10.05 -5.22
C PHE A 85 -1.84 -10.03 -5.21
N PHE A 86 -1.19 -10.96 -5.93
CA PHE A 86 0.28 -11.01 -6.00
C PHE A 86 0.87 -9.85 -6.80
N SER A 87 0.20 -9.41 -7.89
CA SER A 87 0.60 -8.22 -8.63
C SER A 87 0.61 -6.98 -7.72
N THR A 88 -0.39 -6.83 -6.86
CA THR A 88 -0.43 -5.71 -5.90
C THR A 88 0.74 -5.75 -4.94
N ILE A 89 1.12 -6.92 -4.39
CA ILE A 89 2.30 -7.04 -3.52
C ILE A 89 3.56 -6.57 -4.26
N LYS A 90 3.75 -7.08 -5.48
CA LYS A 90 4.89 -6.73 -6.33
C LYS A 90 4.92 -5.24 -6.66
N ASP A 91 3.79 -4.69 -7.12
CA ASP A 91 3.70 -3.32 -7.59
C ASP A 91 3.90 -2.30 -6.45
N VAL A 92 3.30 -2.57 -5.28
CA VAL A 92 3.50 -1.75 -4.07
C VAL A 92 4.95 -1.78 -3.62
N ALA A 93 5.61 -2.95 -3.65
CA ALA A 93 6.97 -3.09 -3.17
C ALA A 93 8.03 -2.54 -4.14
N LEU A 94 7.83 -2.70 -5.45
CA LEU A 94 8.86 -2.40 -6.46
C LEU A 94 8.57 -1.12 -7.26
N ASN A 95 7.30 -0.74 -7.44
CA ASN A 95 6.87 0.39 -8.24
C ASN A 95 5.92 1.34 -7.48
N PRO A 96 6.24 1.75 -6.23
CA PRO A 96 5.31 2.47 -5.36
C PRO A 96 4.83 3.79 -5.96
N VAL A 97 5.69 4.51 -6.67
CA VAL A 97 5.33 5.80 -7.29
C VAL A 97 4.18 5.62 -8.26
N GLN A 98 4.33 4.71 -9.21
CA GLN A 98 3.32 4.46 -10.25
C GLN A 98 2.03 3.87 -9.64
N THR A 99 2.18 2.98 -8.65
CA THR A 99 1.06 2.30 -8.00
C THR A 99 0.14 3.26 -7.24
N PHE A 100 0.68 4.33 -6.64
CA PHE A 100 -0.09 5.26 -5.82
C PHE A 100 -0.44 6.58 -6.52
N ASP A 101 0.10 6.87 -7.71
CA ASP A 101 -0.19 8.10 -8.45
C ASP A 101 -1.68 8.29 -8.76
N ASN A 102 -2.39 7.21 -9.04
CA ASN A 102 -3.82 7.22 -9.40
C ASN A 102 -4.70 6.43 -8.42
N LEU A 103 -4.23 6.19 -7.20
CA LEU A 103 -5.09 5.60 -6.19
C LEU A 103 -6.22 6.58 -5.85
N PRO A 104 -7.50 6.25 -6.14
CA PRO A 104 -8.59 7.14 -5.84
C PRO A 104 -8.65 7.44 -4.35
N ALA A 105 -8.60 8.71 -3.98
CA ALA A 105 -8.73 9.12 -2.58
C ALA A 105 -10.16 8.83 -2.06
N GLU A 106 -11.14 9.00 -2.94
CA GLU A 106 -12.56 8.74 -2.67
C GLU A 106 -12.94 7.34 -3.15
N GLY A 107 -12.57 6.32 -2.37
CA GLY A 107 -12.91 4.93 -2.66
C GLY A 107 -13.44 4.21 -1.44
N GLY A 108 -14.13 3.10 -1.64
CA GLY A 108 -14.56 2.24 -0.56
C GLY A 108 -13.38 1.69 0.24
N LEU A 109 -13.55 1.51 1.54
CA LEU A 109 -12.50 0.96 2.42
C LEU A 109 -12.45 -0.57 2.41
N GLY A 110 -13.50 -1.23 1.90
CA GLY A 110 -13.64 -2.68 1.97
C GLY A 110 -12.57 -3.46 1.21
N ARG A 111 -12.25 -3.06 -0.02
CA ARG A 111 -11.22 -3.74 -0.83
C ARG A 111 -9.81 -3.62 -0.22
N PRO A 112 -9.32 -2.42 0.16
CA PRO A 112 -8.05 -2.29 0.85
C PRO A 112 -7.99 -3.06 2.18
N LEU A 113 -9.10 -3.02 2.95
CA LEU A 113 -9.21 -3.75 4.20
C LEU A 113 -9.12 -5.27 3.98
N LEU A 114 -9.86 -5.80 3.01
CA LEU A 114 -9.83 -7.21 2.66
C LEU A 114 -8.43 -7.64 2.20
N TYR A 115 -7.78 -6.85 1.36
CA TYR A 115 -6.40 -7.10 0.93
C TYR A 115 -5.45 -7.17 2.13
N ASN A 116 -5.48 -6.17 3.00
CA ASN A 116 -4.64 -6.15 4.20
C ASN A 116 -4.91 -7.34 5.11
N TYR A 117 -6.18 -7.73 5.30
CA TYR A 117 -6.54 -8.86 6.13
C TYR A 117 -6.08 -10.19 5.53
N LEU A 118 -6.25 -10.39 4.22
CA LEU A 118 -5.80 -11.59 3.51
C LEU A 118 -4.28 -11.78 3.52
N THR A 119 -3.50 -10.71 3.66
CA THR A 119 -2.04 -10.79 3.80
C THR A 119 -1.62 -10.95 5.26
N THR A 120 -2.24 -10.21 6.17
CA THR A 120 -1.86 -10.17 7.60
C THR A 120 -2.24 -11.44 8.35
N PHE A 121 -3.45 -11.95 8.13
CA PHE A 121 -3.95 -13.11 8.87
C PHE A 121 -3.12 -14.39 8.61
N PRO A 122 -2.84 -14.81 7.37
CA PRO A 122 -1.98 -15.96 7.12
C PRO A 122 -0.54 -15.77 7.61
N ALA A 123 -0.01 -14.54 7.51
CA ALA A 123 1.34 -14.24 7.99
C ALA A 123 1.44 -14.38 9.52
N LEU A 124 0.43 -13.95 10.27
CA LEU A 124 0.35 -14.15 11.72
C LEU A 124 0.25 -15.64 12.10
N LEU A 125 -0.54 -16.41 11.35
CA LEU A 125 -0.64 -17.87 11.57
C LEU A 125 0.69 -18.57 11.29
N LEU A 126 1.37 -18.19 10.21
CA LEU A 126 2.69 -18.73 9.88
C LEU A 126 3.72 -18.38 10.98
N LEU A 127 3.70 -17.15 11.47
CA LEU A 127 4.55 -16.71 12.56
C LEU A 127 4.26 -17.51 13.83
N ALA A 128 2.99 -17.72 14.18
CA ALA A 128 2.59 -18.54 15.31
C ALA A 128 3.07 -20.00 15.18
N ALA A 129 2.95 -20.58 13.98
CA ALA A 129 3.42 -21.92 13.70
C ALA A 129 4.96 -22.03 13.84
N LEU A 130 5.69 -21.04 13.38
CA LEU A 130 7.15 -20.98 13.52
C LEU A 130 7.57 -20.90 15.00
N TYR A 131 6.93 -20.03 15.78
CA TYR A 131 7.23 -19.95 17.21
C TYR A 131 6.79 -21.19 17.97
N ALA A 132 5.69 -21.84 17.59
CA ALA A 132 5.28 -23.11 18.17
C ALA A 132 6.31 -24.22 17.89
N LEU A 133 6.89 -24.25 16.69
CA LEU A 133 7.97 -25.18 16.35
C LEU A 133 9.23 -24.91 17.22
N ILE A 134 9.61 -23.66 17.39
CA ILE A 134 10.73 -23.28 18.27
C ILE A 134 10.45 -23.73 19.72
N LEU A 135 9.25 -23.48 20.23
CA LEU A 135 8.84 -23.93 21.58
C LEU A 135 8.78 -25.45 21.70
N ALA A 136 8.42 -26.18 20.64
CA ALA A 136 8.43 -27.65 20.66
C ALA A 136 9.85 -28.21 20.83
N VAL A 137 10.85 -27.53 20.23
CA VAL A 137 12.26 -27.97 20.28
C VAL A 137 12.99 -27.46 21.53
N MET A 138 12.72 -26.23 21.94
CA MET A 138 13.47 -25.54 23.00
C MET A 138 12.65 -25.28 24.28
N GLY A 139 11.41 -25.78 24.33
CA GLY A 139 10.43 -25.38 25.34
C GLY A 139 10.81 -25.65 26.77
N ASP A 140 11.53 -26.75 27.04
CA ASP A 140 11.99 -27.05 28.41
C ASP A 140 12.99 -26.02 28.92
N GLY A 141 13.93 -25.59 28.06
CA GLY A 141 14.87 -24.52 28.40
C GLY A 141 14.18 -23.16 28.57
N VAL A 142 13.21 -22.86 27.75
CA VAL A 142 12.41 -21.62 27.86
C VAL A 142 11.60 -21.62 29.15
N LEU A 143 10.95 -22.75 29.50
CA LEU A 143 10.19 -22.87 30.75
C LEU A 143 11.09 -22.79 31.99
N GLN A 144 12.30 -23.34 31.95
CA GLN A 144 13.26 -23.20 33.02
C GLN A 144 13.64 -21.72 33.21
N GLY A 145 13.96 -21.00 32.16
CA GLY A 145 14.24 -19.58 32.24
C GLY A 145 13.06 -18.75 32.78
N ILE A 146 11.81 -19.09 32.42
CA ILE A 146 10.61 -18.44 32.96
C ILE A 146 10.44 -18.73 34.46
N ARG A 147 10.71 -19.96 34.92
CA ARG A 147 10.59 -20.35 36.30
C ARG A 147 11.64 -19.70 37.19
N ASP A 148 12.85 -19.53 36.68
CA ASP A 148 13.98 -18.96 37.40
C ASP A 148 13.90 -17.45 37.54
N ASP A 149 13.16 -16.77 36.61
CA ASP A 149 13.00 -15.32 36.64
C ASP A 149 11.99 -14.88 37.70
N SER A 150 12.50 -14.13 38.71
CA SER A 150 11.69 -13.63 39.83
C SER A 150 10.63 -12.61 39.42
N THR A 151 10.79 -11.93 38.27
CA THR A 151 9.86 -10.90 37.75
C THR A 151 8.63 -11.49 37.07
N VAL A 152 8.69 -12.77 36.68
CA VAL A 152 7.61 -13.44 35.95
C VAL A 152 6.48 -13.85 36.95
N PRO A 153 5.21 -13.51 36.59
CA PRO A 153 4.05 -13.90 37.39
C PRO A 153 3.92 -15.42 37.58
N ARG A 154 3.47 -15.84 38.76
CA ARG A 154 3.37 -17.28 39.14
C ARG A 154 2.56 -18.10 38.13
N PHE A 155 1.45 -17.58 37.64
CA PHE A 155 0.59 -18.31 36.68
C PHE A 155 1.30 -18.71 35.38
N LEU A 156 2.33 -17.96 34.97
CA LEU A 156 3.15 -18.29 33.78
C LEU A 156 4.20 -19.37 34.13
N LYS A 157 4.68 -19.41 35.39
CA LYS A 157 5.65 -20.40 35.84
C LYS A 157 5.06 -21.82 35.97
N ASP A 158 3.74 -21.89 36.17
CA ASP A 158 3.00 -23.16 36.32
C ASP A 158 2.56 -23.74 34.97
N LEU A 159 2.81 -23.03 33.85
CA LEU A 159 2.44 -23.51 32.51
C LEU A 159 3.36 -24.65 32.05
N SER A 160 2.76 -25.59 31.33
CA SER A 160 3.48 -26.57 30.51
C SER A 160 3.85 -25.91 29.12
N VAL A 161 4.71 -26.57 28.33
CA VAL A 161 5.00 -26.15 26.94
C VAL A 161 3.71 -26.04 26.15
N GLY A 162 2.78 -27.00 26.28
CA GLY A 162 1.48 -26.93 25.61
C GLY A 162 0.61 -25.76 26.07
N GLY A 163 0.64 -25.43 27.36
CA GLY A 163 -0.03 -24.26 27.93
C GLY A 163 0.52 -22.96 27.38
N LEU A 164 1.84 -22.84 27.27
CA LEU A 164 2.51 -21.68 26.68
C LEU A 164 2.18 -21.54 25.20
N MET A 165 2.17 -22.62 24.42
CA MET A 165 1.72 -22.65 23.04
C MET A 165 0.28 -22.18 22.90
N GLY A 166 -0.63 -22.72 23.76
CA GLY A 166 -2.04 -22.33 23.73
C GLY A 166 -2.24 -20.85 24.01
N LEU A 167 -1.51 -20.29 24.96
CA LEU A 167 -1.54 -18.86 25.26
C LEU A 167 -1.03 -18.03 24.12
N MET A 168 0.05 -18.44 23.46
CA MET A 168 0.61 -17.78 22.28
C MET A 168 -0.37 -17.80 21.09
N PHE A 169 -0.97 -18.96 20.78
CA PHE A 169 -1.96 -19.05 19.70
C PHE A 169 -3.20 -18.19 20.00
N GLY A 170 -3.68 -18.21 21.25
CA GLY A 170 -4.77 -17.34 21.69
C GLY A 170 -4.44 -15.86 21.51
N PHE A 171 -3.24 -15.45 21.89
CA PHE A 171 -2.77 -14.07 21.70
C PHE A 171 -2.68 -13.68 20.21
N VAL A 172 -2.08 -14.53 19.37
CA VAL A 172 -2.00 -14.29 17.91
C VAL A 172 -3.39 -14.24 17.28
N PHE A 173 -4.30 -15.10 17.70
CA PHE A 173 -5.69 -15.07 17.22
C PHE A 173 -6.38 -13.76 17.62
N CYS A 174 -6.21 -13.29 18.85
CA CYS A 174 -6.72 -11.97 19.26
C CYS A 174 -6.09 -10.85 18.42
N LEU A 175 -4.77 -10.86 18.18
CA LEU A 175 -4.12 -9.87 17.33
C LEU A 175 -4.72 -9.88 15.93
N ALA A 176 -4.96 -11.05 15.35
CA ALA A 176 -5.56 -11.18 14.01
C ALA A 176 -6.99 -10.62 13.96
N LEU A 177 -7.80 -10.84 15.00
CA LEU A 177 -9.15 -10.26 15.10
C LEU A 177 -9.12 -8.74 15.21
N PHE A 178 -8.16 -8.18 15.94
CA PHE A 178 -8.04 -6.74 16.15
C PHE A 178 -7.18 -6.02 15.09
N ALA A 179 -6.52 -6.74 14.20
CA ALA A 179 -5.71 -6.15 13.12
C ALA A 179 -6.48 -5.12 12.27
N PRO A 180 -7.74 -5.36 11.86
CA PRO A 180 -8.53 -4.35 11.16
C PRO A 180 -8.72 -3.07 11.98
N LEU A 181 -9.04 -3.19 13.27
CA LEU A 181 -9.19 -2.04 14.15
C LEU A 181 -7.88 -1.26 14.29
N ALA A 182 -6.76 -1.95 14.43
CA ALA A 182 -5.44 -1.32 14.50
C ALA A 182 -5.12 -0.54 13.20
N LEU A 183 -5.52 -1.08 12.03
CA LEU A 183 -5.37 -0.38 10.76
C LEU A 183 -6.22 0.90 10.70
N PHE A 184 -7.47 0.86 11.18
CA PHE A 184 -8.32 2.06 11.26
C PHE A 184 -7.70 3.13 12.16
N VAL A 185 -7.26 2.74 13.37
CA VAL A 185 -6.67 3.67 14.35
C VAL A 185 -5.35 4.24 13.83
N SER A 186 -4.45 3.42 13.30
CA SER A 186 -3.16 3.87 12.77
C SER A 186 -3.34 4.81 11.56
N SER A 187 -4.32 4.54 10.71
CA SER A 187 -4.64 5.39 9.57
C SER A 187 -5.25 6.73 10.00
N ALA A 188 -6.09 6.74 11.04
CA ALA A 188 -6.61 7.96 11.63
C ALA A 188 -5.49 8.81 12.24
N PHE A 189 -4.57 8.19 12.95
CA PHE A 189 -3.40 8.86 13.51
C PHE A 189 -2.49 9.43 12.40
N THR A 190 -2.21 8.64 11.35
CA THR A 190 -1.46 9.11 10.18
C THR A 190 -2.13 10.32 9.54
N TYR A 191 -3.45 10.27 9.30
CA TYR A 191 -4.21 11.38 8.74
C TYR A 191 -4.14 12.62 9.64
N PHE A 192 -4.30 12.44 10.96
CA PHE A 192 -4.18 13.54 11.94
C PHE A 192 -2.83 14.25 11.86
N LEU A 193 -1.73 13.50 11.74
CA LEU A 193 -0.38 14.06 11.60
C LEU A 193 -0.19 14.83 10.27
N LEU A 194 -0.97 14.52 9.25
CA LEU A 194 -0.92 15.20 7.95
C LEU A 194 -1.82 16.43 7.86
N LEU A 195 -2.77 16.63 8.79
CA LEU A 195 -3.72 17.76 8.77
C LEU A 195 -3.06 19.15 8.60
N PRO A 196 -1.90 19.46 9.22
CA PRO A 196 -1.26 20.77 9.05
C PRO A 196 -0.88 21.10 7.60
N TRP A 197 -0.78 20.07 6.73
CA TRP A 197 -0.39 20.21 5.33
C TRP A 197 -1.58 20.18 4.35
N SER A 198 -2.82 20.23 4.87
CA SER A 198 -4.06 20.20 4.06
C SER A 198 -4.12 19.02 3.08
N PRO A 199 -4.13 17.78 3.57
CA PRO A 199 -4.11 16.56 2.75
C PRO A 199 -5.38 16.46 1.88
N ARG A 200 -5.22 16.30 0.56
CA ARG A 200 -6.35 16.21 -0.38
C ARG A 200 -7.09 14.89 -0.32
N GLY A 201 -6.38 13.80 0.00
CA GLY A 201 -6.94 12.45 0.01
C GLY A 201 -7.88 12.11 1.18
N GLY A 202 -8.05 13.01 2.16
CA GLY A 202 -8.88 12.75 3.34
C GLY A 202 -8.42 11.52 4.14
N TYR A 203 -9.24 11.12 5.11
CA TYR A 203 -8.98 9.90 5.90
C TYR A 203 -8.94 8.63 5.03
N ALA A 204 -9.86 8.53 4.05
CA ALA A 204 -9.94 7.36 3.18
C ALA A 204 -8.66 7.14 2.38
N GLY A 205 -8.02 8.22 1.89
CA GLY A 205 -6.73 8.15 1.21
C GLY A 205 -5.63 7.60 2.12
N SER A 206 -5.53 8.09 3.37
CA SER A 206 -4.57 7.56 4.35
C SER A 206 -4.81 6.09 4.66
N PHE A 207 -6.07 5.70 4.86
CA PHE A 207 -6.44 4.32 5.13
C PHE A 207 -6.05 3.39 3.97
N ARG A 208 -6.37 3.78 2.73
CA ARG A 208 -6.07 2.98 1.53
C ARG A 208 -4.57 2.82 1.32
N ALA A 209 -3.81 3.92 1.44
CA ALA A 209 -2.35 3.88 1.36
C ALA A 209 -1.75 2.94 2.40
N ASN A 210 -2.13 3.10 3.67
CA ASN A 210 -1.64 2.27 4.77
C ASN A 210 -2.04 0.79 4.60
N ALA A 211 -3.28 0.51 4.17
CA ALA A 211 -3.76 -0.85 3.96
C ALA A 211 -2.94 -1.61 2.91
N TYR A 212 -2.65 -0.97 1.77
CA TYR A 212 -1.85 -1.59 0.70
C TYR A 212 -0.38 -1.73 1.09
N VAL A 213 0.22 -0.70 1.70
CA VAL A 213 1.61 -0.77 2.14
C VAL A 213 1.78 -1.82 3.24
N ASN A 214 0.97 -1.78 4.30
CA ASN A 214 1.04 -2.76 5.37
C ASN A 214 0.79 -4.18 4.84
N GLY A 215 -0.24 -4.37 4.02
CA GLY A 215 -0.55 -5.68 3.45
C GLY A 215 0.60 -6.25 2.60
N ALA A 216 1.25 -5.44 1.78
CA ALA A 216 2.36 -5.89 0.95
C ALA A 216 3.61 -6.28 1.77
N PHE A 217 3.89 -5.57 2.86
CA PHE A 217 5.13 -5.75 3.62
C PHE A 217 4.98 -6.62 4.87
N PHE A 218 3.78 -6.71 5.46
CA PHE A 218 3.57 -7.44 6.71
C PHE A 218 4.10 -8.87 6.69
N PRO A 219 3.87 -9.69 5.64
CA PRO A 219 4.43 -11.04 5.56
C PRO A 219 5.95 -11.08 5.64
N LEU A 220 6.63 -10.08 5.06
CA LEU A 220 8.10 -9.98 5.08
C LEU A 220 8.62 -9.50 6.43
N THR A 221 7.92 -8.54 7.05
CA THR A 221 8.31 -7.99 8.36
C THR A 221 8.07 -8.96 9.51
N CYS A 222 7.20 -9.95 9.34
CA CYS A 222 7.02 -11.04 10.31
C CYS A 222 8.23 -12.00 10.39
N ILE A 223 9.07 -12.06 9.35
CA ILE A 223 10.26 -12.92 9.34
C ILE A 223 11.43 -12.14 9.92
N PRO A 224 12.00 -12.56 11.08
CA PRO A 224 13.00 -11.77 11.81
C PRO A 224 14.18 -11.28 10.97
N CYS A 225 14.75 -12.15 10.12
CA CYS A 225 15.90 -11.78 9.28
C CYS A 225 15.49 -10.80 8.16
N LEU A 226 14.31 -10.96 7.56
CA LEU A 226 13.83 -10.11 6.49
C LEU A 226 13.34 -8.76 7.00
N ASN A 227 12.90 -8.68 8.25
CA ASN A 227 12.41 -7.45 8.86
C ASN A 227 13.45 -6.31 8.81
N TYR A 228 14.74 -6.62 9.00
CA TYR A 228 15.81 -5.61 8.96
C TYR A 228 15.93 -4.90 7.61
N VAL A 229 15.50 -5.54 6.53
CA VAL A 229 15.50 -4.96 5.17
C VAL A 229 14.11 -4.46 4.80
N ALA A 230 13.08 -5.25 5.11
CA ALA A 230 11.70 -4.95 4.73
C ALA A 230 11.13 -3.72 5.46
N ALA A 231 11.40 -3.55 6.76
CA ALA A 231 10.84 -2.45 7.54
C ALA A 231 11.35 -1.06 7.11
N PRO A 232 12.66 -0.82 6.88
CA PRO A 232 13.13 0.43 6.32
C PRO A 232 12.54 0.73 4.94
N TRP A 233 12.43 -0.29 4.07
CA TRP A 233 11.84 -0.12 2.75
C TRP A 233 10.34 0.16 2.83
N GLN A 234 9.60 -0.54 3.68
CA GLN A 234 8.19 -0.25 3.97
C GLN A 234 7.97 1.21 4.38
N MET A 235 8.86 1.76 5.21
CA MET A 235 8.79 3.15 5.64
C MET A 235 8.94 4.10 4.45
N VAL A 236 9.89 3.85 3.56
CA VAL A 236 10.08 4.64 2.32
C VAL A 236 8.83 4.56 1.44
N VAL A 237 8.31 3.36 1.21
CA VAL A 237 7.11 3.14 0.40
C VAL A 237 5.89 3.83 1.02
N ASN A 238 5.77 3.82 2.35
CA ASN A 238 4.67 4.51 3.05
C ASN A 238 4.72 6.03 2.85
N VAL A 239 5.92 6.63 2.94
CA VAL A 239 6.10 8.06 2.66
C VAL A 239 5.73 8.39 1.21
N ILE A 240 6.15 7.56 0.24
CA ILE A 240 5.79 7.73 -1.17
C ILE A 240 4.28 7.62 -1.35
N ALA A 241 3.65 6.57 -0.82
CA ALA A 241 2.22 6.32 -0.95
C ALA A 241 1.39 7.49 -0.41
N LEU A 242 1.67 7.94 0.80
CA LEU A 242 0.97 9.07 1.42
C LEU A 242 1.23 10.39 0.67
N SER A 243 2.46 10.62 0.21
CA SER A 243 2.82 11.80 -0.60
C SER A 243 1.99 11.87 -1.89
N ARG A 244 1.86 10.74 -2.60
CA ARG A 244 1.12 10.66 -3.87
C ARG A 244 -0.39 10.78 -3.66
N VAL A 245 -0.96 10.02 -2.72
CA VAL A 245 -2.40 10.04 -2.44
C VAL A 245 -2.87 11.40 -1.93
N HIS A 246 -2.10 12.06 -1.08
CA HIS A 246 -2.48 13.36 -0.52
C HIS A 246 -1.95 14.56 -1.31
N GLN A 247 -1.13 14.32 -2.36
CA GLN A 247 -0.48 15.36 -3.16
C GLN A 247 0.33 16.35 -2.31
N ILE A 248 1.02 15.84 -1.29
CA ILE A 248 1.89 16.57 -0.39
C ILE A 248 3.35 16.25 -0.73
N ALA A 249 4.24 17.22 -0.61
CA ALA A 249 5.67 17.00 -0.80
C ALA A 249 6.19 15.92 0.17
N TRP A 250 6.97 14.95 -0.34
CA TRP A 250 7.44 13.77 0.40
C TRP A 250 8.14 14.10 1.73
N TRP A 251 8.90 15.19 1.79
CA TRP A 251 9.62 15.60 3.01
C TRP A 251 8.66 16.04 4.14
N LYS A 252 7.49 16.64 3.79
CA LYS A 252 6.45 16.99 4.77
C LYS A 252 5.83 15.73 5.37
N VAL A 253 5.57 14.74 4.53
CA VAL A 253 5.08 13.42 4.97
C VAL A 253 6.11 12.73 5.85
N LEU A 254 7.40 12.74 5.45
CA LEU A 254 8.49 12.16 6.23
C LEU A 254 8.57 12.78 7.63
N ILE A 255 8.52 14.11 7.73
CA ILE A 255 8.52 14.80 9.03
C ILE A 255 7.33 14.36 9.88
N SER A 256 6.13 14.36 9.31
CA SER A 256 4.89 14.07 10.05
C SER A 256 4.81 12.61 10.52
N VAL A 257 5.12 11.65 9.64
CA VAL A 257 4.84 10.24 9.90
C VAL A 257 6.05 9.50 10.50
N VAL A 258 7.25 10.04 10.33
CA VAL A 258 8.49 9.41 10.83
C VAL A 258 9.13 10.25 11.93
N VAL A 259 9.49 11.51 11.62
CA VAL A 259 10.31 12.31 12.55
C VAL A 259 9.52 12.68 13.81
N ILE A 260 8.30 13.19 13.69
CA ILE A 260 7.47 13.57 14.84
C ILE A 260 7.19 12.38 15.77
N PRO A 261 6.67 11.22 15.28
CA PRO A 261 6.46 10.06 16.15
C PRO A 261 7.76 9.54 16.79
N CYS A 262 8.87 9.53 16.05
CA CYS A 262 10.17 9.12 16.59
C CYS A 262 10.62 10.03 17.72
N CYS A 263 10.53 11.36 17.54
CA CYS A 263 10.87 12.32 18.58
C CYS A 263 9.98 12.20 19.82
N LEU A 264 8.67 11.99 19.61
CA LEU A 264 7.72 11.75 20.70
C LEU A 264 8.05 10.48 21.47
N CYS A 265 8.30 9.37 20.76
CA CYS A 265 8.70 8.11 21.40
C CYS A 265 10.01 8.26 22.16
N CYS A 266 11.03 8.91 21.60
CA CYS A 266 12.30 9.17 22.28
C CYS A 266 12.12 10.06 23.52
N GLY A 267 11.27 11.08 23.42
CA GLY A 267 10.95 11.98 24.55
C GLY A 267 10.24 11.24 25.68
N VAL A 268 9.23 10.46 25.39
CA VAL A 268 8.51 9.62 26.37
C VAL A 268 9.46 8.59 27.02
N TYR A 269 10.27 7.91 26.20
CA TYR A 269 11.25 6.96 26.66
C TYR A 269 12.26 7.59 27.63
N ALA A 270 12.80 8.75 27.28
CA ALA A 270 13.69 9.51 28.17
C ALA A 270 12.99 9.97 29.45
N ALA A 271 11.76 10.46 29.35
CA ALA A 271 10.99 10.92 30.51
C ALA A 271 10.64 9.79 31.50
N VAL A 272 10.47 8.56 31.02
CA VAL A 272 10.17 7.40 31.86
C VAL A 272 11.46 6.76 32.43
N LEU A 273 12.49 6.59 31.59
CA LEU A 273 13.73 5.93 32.02
C LEU A 273 14.63 6.79 32.90
N LEU A 274 14.75 8.08 32.65
CA LEU A 274 15.60 8.95 33.46
C LEU A 274 15.25 8.91 34.96
N PRO A 275 13.97 9.04 35.36
CA PRO A 275 13.59 8.90 36.78
C PRO A 275 13.82 7.49 37.35
N LEU A 276 13.68 6.43 36.53
CA LEU A 276 13.95 5.06 36.99
C LEU A 276 15.43 4.85 37.26
N LEU A 277 16.29 5.31 36.35
CA LEU A 277 17.76 5.21 36.54
C LEU A 277 18.27 6.04 37.72
N THR A 278 17.65 7.19 38.02
CA THR A 278 18.00 7.99 39.21
C THR A 278 17.55 7.39 40.54
N LYS A 279 16.48 6.58 40.52
CA LYS A 279 16.00 5.84 41.71
C LYS A 279 16.78 4.54 41.99
N MET A 280 17.52 4.05 41.03
CA MET A 280 18.35 2.84 41.16
C MET A 280 19.80 3.15 41.61
N ARG A 281 20.15 4.43 41.74
CA ARG A 281 21.39 4.93 42.34
C ARG A 281 21.13 5.35 43.78
#